data_d810d38540c2e3ce5fe7b89cc67bef5b
#
_entry.id   d810d38540c2e3ce5fe7b89cc67bef5b
#
_cell.length_a   1.000
_cell.length_b   1.000
_cell.length_c   1.000
_cell.angle_alpha   90.00
_cell.angle_beta   90.00
_cell.angle_gamma   90.00
#
_symmetry.space_group_name_H-M   'P 1'
#
loop_
_entity.id
_entity.type
_entity.pdbx_description
1 polymer ?
#
loop_
_entity_poly.entity_id
_entity_poly.type
_entity_poly.pdbx_seq_one_letter_code
_entity_poly.pdbx_strand_id
1 'polypeptide(L)'
;MRKINYSKVRRSAQADLKKYERLGVKIFTEALREQAKPVVPLLPMQEAYVKFYQAVFVDSATKEYNRIRQDNREKKFLPDNFFLSAWLEFIKSWVIQNLGQLIFDVTDTSQKKVNEIVAQGIKDGLNPRQIEEVLIQQIPDIKRARAIARTESTRAYNEGKMKSAIDWANQTGTQLWKIWIHGGAKEPRIQHILAQNKPKRFDQPFVFNSNGIQVLMDKPGDLNGGAAQTINCSCVVIYVSESYARRYFKDTFIL
;
A
#
# COMPACT_ATOMS: atom_id res chain seq x y z
N MET A 1 -29.27 -1.04 6.35
CA MET A 1 -27.80 -1.31 6.36
C MET A 1 -27.49 -2.26 7.50
N ARG A 2 -26.61 -3.24 7.27
CA ARG A 2 -26.10 -4.14 8.32
C ARG A 2 -24.79 -3.58 8.87
N LYS A 3 -24.54 -3.82 10.16
CA LYS A 3 -23.25 -3.44 10.79
C LYS A 3 -22.10 -4.20 10.12
N ILE A 4 -21.02 -3.48 9.78
CA ILE A 4 -19.84 -4.08 9.18
C ILE A 4 -19.21 -5.08 10.16
N ASN A 5 -18.97 -6.29 9.67
CA ASN A 5 -18.21 -7.29 10.42
C ASN A 5 -16.71 -7.07 10.16
N TYR A 6 -16.04 -6.35 11.07
CA TYR A 6 -14.61 -6.04 10.94
C TYR A 6 -13.72 -7.27 10.81
N SER A 7 -14.06 -8.36 11.50
CA SER A 7 -13.31 -9.61 11.38
C SER A 7 -13.42 -10.21 9.97
N LYS A 8 -14.60 -10.10 9.33
CA LYS A 8 -14.78 -10.53 7.94
C LYS A 8 -14.03 -9.62 6.98
N VAL A 9 -14.13 -8.29 7.16
CA VAL A 9 -13.40 -7.32 6.34
C VAL A 9 -11.90 -7.54 6.46
N ARG A 10 -11.38 -7.69 7.68
CA ARG A 10 -9.96 -7.97 7.93
C ARG A 10 -9.52 -9.26 7.23
N ARG A 11 -10.26 -10.36 7.37
CA ARG A 11 -9.90 -11.64 6.74
C ARG A 11 -9.87 -11.54 5.22
N SER A 12 -10.87 -10.89 4.61
CA SER A 12 -10.91 -10.68 3.17
C SER A 12 -9.73 -9.85 2.70
N ALA A 13 -9.47 -8.71 3.34
CA ALA A 13 -8.35 -7.84 3.01
C ALA A 13 -6.99 -8.55 3.17
N GLN A 14 -6.82 -9.35 4.23
CA GLN A 14 -5.58 -10.12 4.42
C GLN A 14 -5.39 -11.20 3.36
N ALA A 15 -6.46 -11.81 2.87
CA ALA A 15 -6.38 -12.75 1.75
C ALA A 15 -5.94 -12.05 0.46
N ASP A 16 -6.52 -10.88 0.17
CA ASP A 16 -6.13 -10.06 -0.97
C ASP A 16 -4.67 -9.60 -0.86
N LEU A 17 -4.26 -9.07 0.29
CA LEU A 17 -2.88 -8.61 0.52
C LEU A 17 -1.87 -9.74 0.38
N LYS A 18 -2.16 -10.95 0.84
CA LYS A 18 -1.30 -12.13 0.62
C LYS A 18 -1.18 -12.49 -0.86
N LYS A 19 -2.27 -12.39 -1.62
CA LYS A 19 -2.25 -12.58 -3.08
C LYS A 19 -1.33 -11.56 -3.76
N TYR A 20 -1.46 -10.29 -3.40
CA TYR A 20 -0.65 -9.21 -3.97
C TYR A 20 0.81 -9.27 -3.51
N GLU A 21 1.08 -9.63 -2.26
CA GLU A 21 2.43 -9.86 -1.78
C GLU A 21 3.14 -10.94 -2.63
N ARG A 22 2.47 -12.05 -2.95
CA ARG A 22 3.04 -13.08 -3.84
C ARG A 22 3.35 -12.55 -5.24
N LEU A 23 2.42 -11.77 -5.80
CA LEU A 23 2.63 -11.11 -7.09
C LEU A 23 3.81 -10.16 -7.05
N GLY A 24 3.88 -9.31 -6.02
CA GLY A 24 4.97 -8.36 -5.81
C GLY A 24 6.31 -9.03 -5.61
N VAL A 25 6.39 -10.11 -4.83
CA VAL A 25 7.62 -10.89 -4.67
C VAL A 25 8.15 -11.33 -6.03
N LYS A 26 7.29 -11.86 -6.92
CA LYS A 26 7.71 -12.27 -8.26
C LYS A 26 8.25 -11.09 -9.07
N ILE A 27 7.49 -10.00 -9.13
CA ILE A 27 7.82 -8.82 -9.95
C ILE A 27 9.08 -8.12 -9.42
N PHE A 28 9.14 -7.84 -8.12
CA PHE A 28 10.27 -7.10 -7.53
C PHE A 28 11.54 -7.95 -7.41
N THR A 29 11.44 -9.27 -7.25
CA THR A 29 12.63 -10.13 -7.30
C THR A 29 13.28 -10.08 -8.67
N GLU A 30 12.48 -10.10 -9.74
CA GLU A 30 12.99 -10.00 -11.11
C GLU A 30 13.64 -8.62 -11.35
N ALA A 31 12.95 -7.53 -10.96
CA ALA A 31 13.48 -6.18 -11.09
C ALA A 31 14.77 -5.95 -10.27
N LEU A 32 14.86 -6.49 -9.06
CA LEU A 32 16.08 -6.41 -8.24
C LEU A 32 17.24 -7.20 -8.85
N ARG A 33 16.98 -8.34 -9.47
CA ARG A 33 18.01 -9.10 -10.22
C ARG A 33 18.54 -8.31 -11.39
N GLU A 34 17.66 -7.65 -12.13
CA GLU A 34 18.08 -6.79 -13.24
C GLU A 34 18.90 -5.58 -12.76
N GLN A 35 18.54 -4.98 -11.61
CA GLN A 35 19.32 -3.89 -11.01
C GLN A 35 20.70 -4.31 -10.50
N ALA A 36 20.92 -5.57 -10.20
CA ALA A 36 22.22 -6.07 -9.76
C ALA A 36 23.25 -6.18 -10.89
N LYS A 37 22.86 -5.94 -12.15
CA LYS A 37 23.77 -5.90 -13.30
C LYS A 37 24.53 -4.57 -13.32
N PRO A 38 25.82 -4.52 -13.68
CA PRO A 38 26.69 -3.35 -13.50
C PRO A 38 26.35 -2.12 -14.37
N VAL A 39 25.41 -2.22 -15.29
CA VAL A 39 24.90 -1.09 -16.09
C VAL A 39 23.38 -1.23 -16.20
N VAL A 40 22.64 -0.57 -15.29
CA VAL A 40 21.17 -0.69 -15.35
C VAL A 40 20.49 0.66 -15.24
N PRO A 41 19.62 0.99 -16.22
CA PRO A 41 18.69 2.11 -16.10
C PRO A 41 17.66 1.85 -14.98
N LEU A 42 17.10 2.91 -14.41
CA LEU A 42 15.95 2.88 -13.46
C LEU A 42 14.68 2.23 -14.06
N LEU A 43 14.67 1.98 -15.37
CA LEU A 43 13.54 1.47 -16.13
C LEU A 43 12.93 0.15 -15.61
N PRO A 44 13.70 -0.92 -15.29
CA PRO A 44 13.10 -2.18 -14.85
C PRO A 44 12.32 -2.05 -13.54
N MET A 45 12.80 -1.22 -12.62
CA MET A 45 12.09 -1.00 -11.37
C MET A 45 10.84 -0.14 -11.57
N GLN A 46 10.91 0.88 -12.42
CA GLN A 46 9.75 1.69 -12.79
C GLN A 46 8.65 0.84 -13.41
N GLU A 47 8.99 0.01 -14.37
CA GLU A 47 8.04 -0.92 -15.03
C GLU A 47 7.45 -1.91 -14.03
N ALA A 48 8.27 -2.43 -13.11
CA ALA A 48 7.83 -3.31 -12.05
C ALA A 48 6.78 -2.64 -11.14
N TYR A 49 7.03 -1.40 -10.73
CA TYR A 49 6.08 -0.63 -9.92
C TYR A 49 4.78 -0.36 -10.69
N VAL A 50 4.86 0.12 -11.93
CA VAL A 50 3.66 0.40 -12.75
C VAL A 50 2.83 -0.86 -12.92
N LYS A 51 3.44 -1.97 -13.35
CA LYS A 51 2.76 -3.26 -13.55
C LYS A 51 2.11 -3.77 -12.27
N PHE A 52 2.83 -3.70 -11.17
CA PHE A 52 2.35 -4.15 -9.87
C PHE A 52 1.17 -3.30 -9.38
N TYR A 53 1.32 -1.97 -9.42
CA TYR A 53 0.29 -1.05 -8.96
C TYR A 53 -0.98 -1.13 -9.82
N GLN A 54 -0.87 -1.23 -11.14
CA GLN A 54 -2.04 -1.40 -12.00
C GLN A 54 -2.84 -2.64 -11.62
N ALA A 55 -2.17 -3.78 -11.40
CA ALA A 55 -2.86 -5.02 -11.04
C ALA A 55 -3.56 -4.94 -9.67
N VAL A 56 -2.89 -4.38 -8.66
CA VAL A 56 -3.43 -4.32 -7.28
C VAL A 56 -4.49 -3.24 -7.16
N PHE A 57 -4.22 -2.06 -7.71
CA PHE A 57 -5.10 -0.89 -7.62
C PHE A 57 -6.46 -1.16 -8.27
N VAL A 58 -6.48 -1.64 -9.51
CA VAL A 58 -7.73 -1.87 -10.24
C VAL A 58 -8.60 -2.91 -9.55
N ASP A 59 -8.00 -4.03 -9.12
CA ASP A 59 -8.74 -5.08 -8.39
C ASP A 59 -9.34 -4.54 -7.08
N SER A 60 -8.57 -3.77 -6.31
CA SER A 60 -9.03 -3.19 -5.05
C SER A 60 -10.06 -2.08 -5.23
N ALA A 61 -9.89 -1.23 -6.25
CA ALA A 61 -10.84 -0.16 -6.56
C ALA A 61 -12.19 -0.73 -6.99
N THR A 62 -12.19 -1.75 -7.87
CA THR A 62 -13.40 -2.43 -8.31
C THR A 62 -14.15 -3.06 -7.13
N LYS A 63 -13.44 -3.77 -6.25
CA LYS A 63 -14.03 -4.39 -5.06
C LYS A 63 -14.64 -3.37 -4.12
N GLU A 64 -13.95 -2.26 -3.85
CA GLU A 64 -14.44 -1.22 -2.95
C GLU A 64 -15.63 -0.47 -3.55
N TYR A 65 -15.59 -0.13 -4.84
CA TYR A 65 -16.71 0.49 -5.55
C TYR A 65 -17.97 -0.37 -5.43
N ASN A 66 -17.85 -1.66 -5.71
CA ASN A 66 -18.96 -2.59 -5.62
C ASN A 66 -19.46 -2.77 -4.17
N ARG A 67 -18.57 -2.75 -3.19
CA ARG A 67 -18.94 -2.79 -1.78
C ARG A 67 -19.73 -1.55 -1.36
N ILE A 68 -19.24 -0.34 -1.67
CA ILE A 68 -19.90 0.92 -1.32
C ILE A 68 -21.28 0.98 -1.98
N ARG A 69 -21.39 0.59 -3.25
CA ARG A 69 -22.65 0.52 -4.00
C ARG A 69 -23.66 -0.39 -3.32
N GLN A 70 -23.27 -1.58 -2.91
CA GLN A 70 -24.14 -2.53 -2.22
C GLN A 70 -24.61 -2.00 -0.86
N ASP A 71 -23.71 -1.38 -0.10
CA ASP A 71 -24.01 -0.82 1.22
C ASP A 71 -25.00 0.34 1.14
N ASN A 72 -24.98 1.13 0.07
CA ASN A 72 -25.87 2.27 -0.13
C ASN A 72 -27.16 1.91 -0.89
N ARG A 73 -27.34 0.64 -1.29
CA ARG A 73 -28.51 0.16 -2.05
C ARG A 73 -28.77 0.97 -3.34
N GLU A 74 -27.71 1.45 -3.95
CA GLU A 74 -27.82 2.26 -5.16
C GLU A 74 -28.27 1.39 -6.34
N LYS A 75 -29.37 1.80 -6.99
CA LYS A 75 -29.97 1.08 -8.12
C LYS A 75 -29.44 1.55 -9.47
N LYS A 76 -28.87 2.76 -9.55
CA LYS A 76 -28.26 3.25 -10.78
C LYS A 76 -26.93 2.52 -11.05
N PHE A 77 -26.90 1.86 -12.16
CA PHE A 77 -25.85 0.92 -12.51
C PHE A 77 -24.89 1.59 -13.52
N LEU A 78 -23.64 1.80 -13.10
CA LEU A 78 -22.55 1.93 -14.08
C LEU A 78 -21.89 0.56 -14.24
N PRO A 79 -21.50 0.18 -15.47
CA PRO A 79 -20.76 -1.06 -15.70
C PRO A 79 -19.52 -1.14 -14.80
N ASP A 80 -19.14 -2.35 -14.39
CA ASP A 80 -17.99 -2.58 -13.51
C ASP A 80 -16.66 -2.04 -14.08
N ASN A 81 -16.59 -1.87 -15.39
CA ASN A 81 -15.42 -1.33 -16.10
C ASN A 81 -15.53 0.17 -16.44
N PHE A 82 -16.59 0.86 -16.01
CA PHE A 82 -16.82 2.27 -16.36
C PHE A 82 -15.63 3.18 -16.02
N PHE A 83 -15.01 2.96 -14.87
CA PHE A 83 -13.86 3.74 -14.43
C PHE A 83 -12.50 3.12 -14.82
N LEU A 84 -12.48 1.96 -15.48
CA LEU A 84 -11.26 1.20 -15.66
C LEU A 84 -10.14 1.99 -16.35
N SER A 85 -10.45 2.67 -17.45
CA SER A 85 -9.46 3.47 -18.18
C SER A 85 -8.95 4.65 -17.34
N ALA A 86 -9.85 5.36 -16.67
CA ALA A 86 -9.49 6.47 -15.79
C ALA A 86 -8.64 6.00 -14.59
N TRP A 87 -8.93 4.84 -14.03
CA TRP A 87 -8.14 4.26 -12.96
C TRP A 87 -6.76 3.81 -13.42
N LEU A 88 -6.64 3.24 -14.60
CA LEU A 88 -5.34 2.85 -15.17
C LEU A 88 -4.44 4.07 -15.44
N GLU A 89 -5.00 5.13 -16.00
CA GLU A 89 -4.26 6.38 -16.23
C GLU A 89 -3.90 7.07 -14.91
N PHE A 90 -4.84 7.14 -13.97
CA PHE A 90 -4.56 7.69 -12.66
C PHE A 90 -3.39 6.99 -11.98
N ILE A 91 -3.43 5.66 -11.87
CA ILE A 91 -2.40 4.93 -11.13
C ILE A 91 -1.05 4.96 -11.84
N LYS A 92 -1.03 4.95 -13.16
CA LYS A 92 0.21 5.13 -13.94
C LYS A 92 0.84 6.49 -13.64
N SER A 93 0.07 7.56 -13.72
CA SER A 93 0.52 8.91 -13.42
C SER A 93 0.97 9.04 -11.97
N TRP A 94 0.21 8.49 -11.04
CA TRP A 94 0.54 8.50 -9.61
C TRP A 94 1.86 7.78 -9.32
N VAL A 95 2.09 6.60 -9.89
CA VAL A 95 3.35 5.87 -9.74
C VAL A 95 4.52 6.70 -10.28
N ILE A 96 4.38 7.28 -11.47
CA ILE A 96 5.44 8.08 -12.08
C ILE A 96 5.78 9.30 -11.20
N GLN A 97 4.77 10.00 -10.69
CA GLN A 97 4.96 11.17 -9.82
C GLN A 97 5.63 10.83 -8.50
N ASN A 98 5.37 9.66 -7.96
CA ASN A 98 5.88 9.23 -6.66
C ASN A 98 7.09 8.28 -6.77
N LEU A 99 7.53 7.96 -7.98
CA LEU A 99 8.55 6.94 -8.24
C LEU A 99 9.86 7.24 -7.51
N GLY A 100 10.27 8.50 -7.44
CA GLY A 100 11.48 8.90 -6.72
C GLY A 100 11.45 8.45 -5.26
N GLN A 101 10.35 8.71 -4.55
CA GLN A 101 10.19 8.29 -3.16
C GLN A 101 10.05 6.76 -3.02
N LEU A 102 9.33 6.12 -3.93
CA LEU A 102 9.13 4.66 -3.92
C LEU A 102 10.45 3.89 -4.14
N ILE A 103 11.30 4.38 -5.04
CA ILE A 103 12.56 3.72 -5.39
C ILE A 103 13.69 4.13 -4.44
N PHE A 104 13.69 5.35 -3.91
CA PHE A 104 14.76 5.86 -3.06
C PHE A 104 15.06 4.90 -1.90
N ASP A 105 14.04 4.50 -1.15
CA ASP A 105 14.18 3.57 -0.02
C ASP A 105 14.75 2.21 -0.46
N VAL A 106 14.41 1.76 -1.67
CA VAL A 106 14.88 0.50 -2.25
C VAL A 106 16.33 0.64 -2.70
N THR A 107 16.66 1.72 -3.38
CA THR A 107 18.01 1.96 -3.95
C THR A 107 19.03 2.23 -2.86
N ASP A 108 18.72 3.10 -1.88
CA ASP A 108 19.62 3.42 -0.77
C ASP A 108 19.98 2.17 0.04
N THR A 109 18.98 1.34 0.38
CA THR A 109 19.23 0.09 1.09
C THR A 109 20.05 -0.90 0.24
N SER A 110 19.86 -0.93 -1.10
CA SER A 110 20.68 -1.76 -2.00
C SER A 110 22.12 -1.29 -2.01
N GLN A 111 22.34 0.02 -2.12
CA GLN A 111 23.67 0.61 -2.14
C GLN A 111 24.43 0.32 -0.84
N LYS A 112 23.75 0.47 0.31
CA LYS A 112 24.36 0.12 1.62
C LYS A 112 24.77 -1.33 1.66
N LYS A 113 23.91 -2.25 1.22
CA LYS A 113 24.22 -3.70 1.21
C LYS A 113 25.36 -4.04 0.25
N VAL A 114 25.40 -3.44 -0.93
CA VAL A 114 26.53 -3.58 -1.88
C VAL A 114 27.81 -3.11 -1.21
N ASN A 115 27.81 -1.93 -0.60
CA ASN A 115 28.98 -1.40 0.08
C ASN A 115 29.45 -2.30 1.23
N GLU A 116 28.52 -2.85 2.03
CA GLU A 116 28.83 -3.80 3.10
C GLU A 116 29.50 -5.09 2.56
N ILE A 117 28.93 -5.68 1.50
CA ILE A 117 29.47 -6.90 0.88
C ILE A 117 30.84 -6.64 0.28
N VAL A 118 31.03 -5.53 -0.43
CA VAL A 118 32.31 -5.15 -1.02
C VAL A 118 33.35 -4.92 0.07
N ALA A 119 33.01 -4.15 1.10
CA ALA A 119 33.92 -3.88 2.22
C ALA A 119 34.33 -5.17 2.96
N GLN A 120 33.35 -6.07 3.20
CA GLN A 120 33.62 -7.36 3.82
C GLN A 120 34.49 -8.25 2.90
N GLY A 121 34.17 -8.32 1.61
CA GLY A 121 34.95 -9.10 0.65
C GLY A 121 36.40 -8.62 0.55
N ILE A 122 36.67 -7.31 0.56
CA ILE A 122 38.01 -6.75 0.61
C ILE A 122 38.72 -7.17 1.91
N LYS A 123 38.05 -7.09 3.05
CA LYS A 123 38.59 -7.50 4.36
C LYS A 123 38.93 -8.98 4.40
N ASP A 124 38.14 -9.81 3.76
CA ASP A 124 38.34 -11.27 3.68
C ASP A 124 39.33 -11.67 2.58
N GLY A 125 39.93 -10.69 1.89
CA GLY A 125 40.95 -10.94 0.85
C GLY A 125 40.38 -11.53 -0.45
N LEU A 126 39.07 -11.37 -0.70
CA LEU A 126 38.45 -11.86 -1.93
C LEU A 126 38.89 -11.03 -3.13
N ASN A 127 39.12 -11.70 -4.26
CA ASN A 127 39.35 -11.00 -5.51
C ASN A 127 38.04 -10.43 -6.10
N PRO A 128 38.10 -9.49 -7.07
CA PRO A 128 36.89 -8.84 -7.61
C PRO A 128 35.84 -9.81 -8.14
N ARG A 129 36.24 -10.93 -8.75
CA ARG A 129 35.33 -11.93 -9.28
C ARG A 129 34.59 -12.69 -8.16
N GLN A 130 35.28 -13.00 -7.08
CA GLN A 130 34.68 -13.63 -5.90
C GLN A 130 33.69 -12.68 -5.21
N ILE A 131 34.01 -11.37 -5.13
CA ILE A 131 33.07 -10.35 -4.62
C ILE A 131 31.84 -10.26 -5.51
N GLU A 132 32.01 -10.29 -6.85
CA GLU A 132 30.90 -10.31 -7.80
C GLU A 132 29.98 -11.53 -7.59
N GLU A 133 30.55 -12.72 -7.40
CA GLU A 133 29.79 -13.95 -7.12
C GLU A 133 28.97 -13.83 -5.82
N VAL A 134 29.56 -13.26 -4.77
CA VAL A 134 28.86 -12.98 -3.50
C VAL A 134 27.74 -11.96 -3.70
N LEU A 135 27.97 -10.90 -4.45
CA LEU A 135 26.96 -9.89 -4.79
C LEU A 135 25.78 -10.52 -5.54
N ILE A 136 26.06 -11.34 -6.56
CA ILE A 136 25.02 -12.04 -7.34
C ILE A 136 24.18 -12.98 -6.46
N GLN A 137 24.79 -13.65 -5.48
CA GLN A 137 24.08 -14.56 -4.58
C GLN A 137 23.29 -13.85 -3.49
N GLN A 138 23.77 -12.69 -3.00
CA GLN A 138 23.18 -12.02 -1.83
C GLN A 138 22.24 -10.87 -2.17
N ILE A 139 22.35 -10.26 -3.34
CA ILE A 139 21.55 -9.09 -3.70
C ILE A 139 20.13 -9.40 -4.14
N PRO A 140 19.75 -10.53 -4.74
CA PRO A 140 18.34 -10.86 -4.80
C PRO A 140 17.85 -11.40 -3.46
N ASP A 141 17.83 -10.56 -2.44
CA ASP A 141 17.31 -10.96 -1.13
C ASP A 141 15.79 -11.13 -1.22
N ILE A 142 15.37 -12.38 -1.22
CA ILE A 142 13.97 -12.76 -1.22
C ILE A 142 13.22 -12.19 0.00
N LYS A 143 13.89 -11.97 1.12
CA LYS A 143 13.32 -11.33 2.30
C LYS A 143 13.02 -9.87 2.03
N ARG A 144 13.90 -9.19 1.30
CA ARG A 144 13.73 -7.81 0.89
C ARG A 144 12.60 -7.66 -0.13
N ALA A 145 12.58 -8.50 -1.17
CA ALA A 145 11.48 -8.53 -2.13
C ALA A 145 10.12 -8.73 -1.44
N ARG A 146 10.08 -9.56 -0.39
CA ARG A 146 8.88 -9.75 0.44
C ARG A 146 8.49 -8.51 1.24
N ALA A 147 9.47 -7.83 1.85
CA ALA A 147 9.19 -6.60 2.61
C ALA A 147 8.66 -5.49 1.69
N ILE A 148 9.28 -5.30 0.52
CA ILE A 148 8.81 -4.38 -0.52
C ILE A 148 7.40 -4.78 -0.95
N ALA A 149 7.21 -6.03 -1.38
CA ALA A 149 5.93 -6.53 -1.86
C ALA A 149 4.81 -6.34 -0.84
N ARG A 150 5.05 -6.60 0.44
CA ARG A 150 4.07 -6.39 1.52
C ARG A 150 3.72 -4.92 1.71
N THR A 151 4.71 -4.05 1.75
CA THR A 151 4.53 -2.61 1.92
C THR A 151 3.76 -2.03 0.75
N GLU A 152 4.19 -2.35 -0.47
CA GLU A 152 3.57 -1.84 -1.69
C GLU A 152 2.19 -2.45 -1.96
N SER A 153 1.96 -3.71 -1.56
CA SER A 153 0.61 -4.29 -1.60
C SER A 153 -0.38 -3.49 -0.74
N THR A 154 0.01 -3.15 0.48
CA THR A 154 -0.83 -2.34 1.38
C THR A 154 -1.08 -0.95 0.80
N ARG A 155 -0.06 -0.32 0.25
CA ARG A 155 -0.16 1.02 -0.35
C ARG A 155 -1.08 1.02 -1.56
N ALA A 156 -0.79 0.19 -2.56
CA ALA A 156 -1.58 0.10 -3.79
C ALA A 156 -3.05 -0.31 -3.54
N TYR A 157 -3.26 -1.23 -2.60
CA TYR A 157 -4.60 -1.67 -2.20
C TYR A 157 -5.44 -0.53 -1.61
N ASN A 158 -4.88 0.22 -0.67
CA ASN A 158 -5.61 1.33 -0.05
C ASN A 158 -5.72 2.54 -0.97
N GLU A 159 -4.79 2.73 -1.91
CA GLU A 159 -4.90 3.76 -2.97
C GLU A 159 -6.08 3.49 -3.88
N GLY A 160 -6.24 2.25 -4.35
CA GLY A 160 -7.38 1.86 -5.17
C GLY A 160 -8.71 2.06 -4.45
N LYS A 161 -8.78 1.66 -3.18
CA LYS A 161 -9.99 1.88 -2.37
C LYS A 161 -10.33 3.36 -2.19
N MET A 162 -9.33 4.19 -1.94
CA MET A 162 -9.52 5.64 -1.79
C MET A 162 -10.02 6.27 -3.09
N LYS A 163 -9.40 5.95 -4.22
CA LYS A 163 -9.81 6.49 -5.52
C LYS A 163 -11.24 6.09 -5.88
N SER A 164 -11.61 4.84 -5.65
CA SER A 164 -12.99 4.40 -5.90
C SER A 164 -14.01 5.06 -5.00
N ALA A 165 -13.65 5.34 -3.75
CA ALA A 165 -14.50 6.09 -2.83
C ALA A 165 -14.69 7.55 -3.27
N ILE A 166 -13.63 8.19 -3.77
CA ILE A 166 -13.71 9.54 -4.36
C ILE A 166 -14.64 9.54 -5.56
N ASP A 167 -14.47 8.59 -6.48
CA ASP A 167 -15.31 8.53 -7.69
C ASP A 167 -16.78 8.27 -7.36
N TRP A 168 -17.03 7.40 -6.38
CA TRP A 168 -18.39 7.20 -5.86
C TRP A 168 -18.97 8.48 -5.26
N ALA A 169 -18.22 9.16 -4.39
CA ALA A 169 -18.68 10.39 -3.75
C ALA A 169 -18.97 11.48 -4.76
N ASN A 170 -18.11 11.65 -5.76
CA ASN A 170 -18.29 12.62 -6.85
C ASN A 170 -19.52 12.31 -7.69
N GLN A 171 -19.80 11.03 -7.93
CA GLN A 171 -20.93 10.60 -8.74
C GLN A 171 -22.27 10.73 -8.01
N THR A 172 -22.29 10.48 -6.71
CA THR A 172 -23.54 10.36 -5.93
C THR A 172 -23.81 11.55 -5.02
N GLY A 173 -22.84 12.44 -4.83
CA GLY A 173 -22.90 13.51 -3.82
C GLY A 173 -22.86 12.99 -2.37
N THR A 174 -22.53 11.69 -2.17
CA THR A 174 -22.55 11.08 -0.85
C THR A 174 -21.34 11.52 -0.03
N GLN A 175 -21.59 12.06 1.16
CA GLN A 175 -20.51 12.32 2.11
C GLN A 175 -20.02 11.01 2.71
N LEU A 176 -18.71 10.78 2.61
CA LEU A 176 -18.07 9.57 3.09
C LEU A 176 -17.30 9.81 4.39
N TRP A 177 -17.21 8.74 5.14
CA TRP A 177 -16.36 8.58 6.32
C TRP A 177 -15.39 7.45 6.08
N LYS A 178 -14.23 7.50 6.72
CA LYS A 178 -13.19 6.48 6.61
C LYS A 178 -12.93 5.84 7.97
N ILE A 179 -12.69 4.54 7.96
CA ILE A 179 -12.45 3.73 9.16
C ILE A 179 -11.17 2.94 8.96
N TRP A 180 -10.21 3.15 9.87
CA TRP A 180 -8.99 2.36 9.91
C TRP A 180 -9.27 0.97 10.47
N ILE A 181 -8.81 -0.07 9.79
CA ILE A 181 -8.90 -1.46 10.24
C ILE A 181 -7.49 -2.01 10.41
N HIS A 182 -7.15 -2.36 11.64
CA HIS A 182 -5.87 -2.96 11.96
C HIS A 182 -5.70 -4.35 11.32
N GLY A 183 -4.52 -4.62 10.75
CA GLY A 183 -4.24 -5.82 9.96
C GLY A 183 -4.02 -7.11 10.75
N GLY A 184 -3.88 -7.05 12.09
CA GLY A 184 -3.67 -8.22 12.92
C GLY A 184 -2.23 -8.77 12.90
N ALA A 185 -1.22 -7.91 12.68
CA ALA A 185 0.18 -8.30 12.78
C ALA A 185 0.54 -8.79 14.19
N LYS A 186 1.55 -9.66 14.32
CA LYS A 186 2.02 -10.17 15.63
C LYS A 186 2.53 -9.04 16.53
N GLU A 187 3.26 -8.11 15.95
CA GLU A 187 3.80 -6.92 16.62
C GLU A 187 3.16 -5.67 15.98
N PRO A 188 1.96 -5.31 16.41
CA PRO A 188 1.24 -4.20 15.82
C PRO A 188 1.75 -2.87 16.38
N ARG A 189 1.73 -1.84 15.54
CA ARG A 189 1.89 -0.47 16.03
C ARG A 189 0.68 -0.11 16.90
N ILE A 190 0.91 0.27 18.15
CA ILE A 190 -0.16 0.63 19.11
C ILE A 190 -1.08 1.70 18.53
N GLN A 191 -0.53 2.70 17.85
CA GLN A 191 -1.30 3.79 17.25
C GLN A 191 -2.25 3.29 16.16
N HIS A 192 -1.86 2.28 15.38
CA HIS A 192 -2.75 1.68 14.37
C HIS A 192 -3.89 0.88 15.01
N ILE A 193 -3.65 0.28 16.19
CA ILE A 193 -4.72 -0.35 16.98
C ILE A 193 -5.67 0.73 17.50
N LEU A 194 -5.14 1.82 18.05
CA LEU A 194 -5.93 2.91 18.61
C LEU A 194 -6.75 3.68 17.57
N ALA A 195 -6.30 3.70 16.31
CA ALA A 195 -7.04 4.27 15.20
C ALA A 195 -8.22 3.39 14.75
N GLN A 196 -8.21 2.10 15.11
CA GLN A 196 -9.30 1.17 14.76
C GLN A 196 -10.60 1.63 15.44
N ASN A 197 -11.71 1.52 14.71
CA ASN A 197 -13.05 1.90 15.19
C ASN A 197 -13.24 3.38 15.54
N LYS A 198 -12.31 4.24 15.15
CA LYS A 198 -12.45 5.70 15.25
C LYS A 198 -12.66 6.26 13.84
N PRO A 199 -13.92 6.37 13.38
CA PRO A 199 -14.19 6.92 12.05
C PRO A 199 -13.73 8.38 11.99
N LYS A 200 -13.26 8.75 10.81
CA LYS A 200 -12.93 10.13 10.45
C LYS A 200 -13.75 10.53 9.24
N ARG A 201 -14.09 11.80 9.14
CA ARG A 201 -14.62 12.33 7.88
C ARG A 201 -13.59 12.07 6.78
N PHE A 202 -14.06 11.92 5.55
CA PHE A 202 -13.19 11.61 4.43
C PHE A 202 -12.04 12.63 4.26
N ASP A 203 -12.34 13.91 4.48
CA ASP A 203 -11.43 15.05 4.37
C ASP A 203 -10.48 15.23 5.57
N GLN A 204 -10.66 14.47 6.66
CA GLN A 204 -9.83 14.56 7.86
C GLN A 204 -8.80 13.45 7.90
N PRO A 205 -7.47 13.74 8.03
CA PRO A 205 -6.47 12.71 8.14
C PRO A 205 -6.53 11.96 9.48
N PHE A 206 -6.00 10.75 9.49
CA PHE A 206 -5.58 10.10 10.72
C PHE A 206 -4.27 10.75 11.20
N VAL A 207 -4.16 10.98 12.49
CA VAL A 207 -2.99 11.60 13.11
C VAL A 207 -2.22 10.52 13.88
N PHE A 208 -0.96 10.37 13.55
CA PHE A 208 -0.05 9.45 14.20
C PHE A 208 1.18 10.20 14.73
N ASN A 209 1.89 9.61 15.68
CA ASN A 209 3.17 10.12 16.14
C ASN A 209 4.28 9.22 15.62
N SER A 210 5.25 9.80 14.93
CA SER A 210 6.43 9.10 14.43
C SER A 210 7.66 9.73 15.09
N ASN A 211 8.20 9.07 16.11
CA ASN A 211 9.39 9.53 16.84
C ASN A 211 9.26 10.98 17.36
N GLY A 212 8.11 11.32 17.95
CA GLY A 212 7.84 12.67 18.48
C GLY A 212 7.28 13.65 17.46
N ILE A 213 7.26 13.32 16.17
CA ILE A 213 6.73 14.15 15.09
C ILE A 213 5.33 13.66 14.72
N GLN A 214 4.36 14.57 14.67
CA GLN A 214 3.03 14.23 14.14
C GLN A 214 3.09 14.04 12.64
N VAL A 215 2.54 12.91 12.18
CA VAL A 215 2.36 12.61 10.77
C VAL A 215 0.88 12.43 10.45
N LEU A 216 0.46 12.99 9.34
CA LEU A 216 -0.90 12.96 8.85
C LEU A 216 -1.01 11.93 7.73
N MET A 217 -1.93 10.98 7.88
CA MET A 217 -2.14 9.91 6.90
C MET A 217 -3.61 9.83 6.50
N ASP A 218 -3.89 9.79 5.23
CA ASP A 218 -5.26 9.61 4.75
C ASP A 218 -5.72 8.16 4.77
N LYS A 219 -4.76 7.24 4.68
CA LYS A 219 -4.99 5.79 4.60
C LYS A 219 -3.77 5.01 5.05
N PRO A 220 -3.90 3.69 5.33
CA PRO A 220 -2.74 2.83 5.51
C PRO A 220 -1.86 2.78 4.28
N GLY A 221 -0.55 2.88 4.48
CA GLY A 221 0.42 2.93 3.38
C GLY A 221 0.59 4.31 2.73
N ASP A 222 0.02 5.36 3.32
CA ASP A 222 0.23 6.74 2.88
C ASP A 222 1.71 7.12 2.93
N LEU A 223 2.21 7.75 1.86
CA LEU A 223 3.61 8.18 1.77
C LEU A 223 3.99 9.16 2.88
N ASN A 224 3.05 10.02 3.30
CA ASN A 224 3.25 10.97 4.38
C ASN A 224 3.56 10.32 5.73
N GLY A 225 3.19 9.04 5.91
CA GLY A 225 3.48 8.29 7.14
C GLY A 225 4.95 7.92 7.31
N GLY A 226 5.75 8.03 6.25
CA GLY A 226 7.15 7.61 6.23
C GLY A 226 7.33 6.11 6.54
N ALA A 227 8.58 5.68 6.59
CA ALA A 227 8.94 4.28 6.82
C ALA A 227 8.40 3.73 8.15
N ALA A 228 8.43 4.55 9.21
CA ALA A 228 8.02 4.15 10.56
C ALA A 228 6.54 3.73 10.64
N GLN A 229 5.66 4.30 9.82
CA GLN A 229 4.23 3.98 9.82
C GLN A 229 3.83 3.02 8.68
N THR A 230 4.64 2.91 7.62
CA THR A 230 4.22 2.22 6.38
C THR A 230 4.90 0.88 6.15
N ILE A 231 6.19 0.72 6.49
CA ILE A 231 6.92 -0.54 6.23
C ILE A 231 6.25 -1.71 6.97
N ASN A 232 6.01 -2.80 6.23
CA ASN A 232 5.36 -4.03 6.73
C ASN A 232 3.97 -3.80 7.35
N CYS A 233 3.33 -2.66 7.10
CA CYS A 233 1.95 -2.44 7.51
C CYS A 233 1.02 -3.35 6.70
N SER A 234 -0.02 -3.88 7.34
CA SER A 234 -1.07 -4.68 6.71
C SER A 234 -2.47 -4.17 7.06
N CYS A 235 -2.56 -2.94 7.55
CA CYS A 235 -3.82 -2.28 7.83
C CYS A 235 -4.56 -1.92 6.55
N VAL A 236 -5.88 -1.78 6.64
CA VAL A 236 -6.71 -1.37 5.52
C VAL A 236 -7.69 -0.29 5.94
N VAL A 237 -8.14 0.50 4.99
CA VAL A 237 -9.20 1.48 5.19
C VAL A 237 -10.49 0.97 4.53
N ILE A 238 -11.63 1.30 5.11
CA ILE A 238 -12.94 1.18 4.47
C ILE A 238 -13.63 2.53 4.47
N TYR A 239 -14.47 2.75 3.48
CA TYR A 239 -15.24 3.97 3.31
C TYR A 239 -16.73 3.66 3.52
N VAL A 240 -17.40 4.47 4.29
CA VAL A 240 -18.82 4.31 4.65
C VAL A 240 -19.56 5.63 4.48
N SER A 241 -20.87 5.56 4.28
CA SER A 241 -21.72 6.77 4.26
C SER A 241 -21.78 7.40 5.64
N GLU A 242 -22.06 8.70 5.69
CA GLU A 242 -22.28 9.41 6.95
C GLU A 242 -23.41 8.78 7.77
N SER A 243 -24.50 8.37 7.12
CA SER A 243 -25.63 7.71 7.78
C SER A 243 -25.21 6.40 8.48
N TYR A 244 -24.29 5.65 7.86
CA TYR A 244 -23.69 4.49 8.50
C TYR A 244 -22.84 4.88 9.71
N ALA A 245 -21.96 5.88 9.55
CA ALA A 245 -21.09 6.33 10.61
C ALA A 245 -21.89 6.85 11.83
N ARG A 246 -22.87 7.68 11.62
CA ARG A 246 -23.78 8.18 12.68
C ARG A 246 -24.52 7.05 13.41
N ARG A 247 -24.94 6.02 12.67
CA ARG A 247 -25.69 4.90 13.26
C ARG A 247 -24.84 4.02 14.18
N TYR A 248 -23.59 3.76 13.83
CA TYR A 248 -22.77 2.74 14.48
C TYR A 248 -21.62 3.30 15.31
N PHE A 249 -21.35 4.61 15.24
CA PHE A 249 -20.27 5.30 15.96
C PHE A 249 -20.77 6.59 16.61
N LYS A 250 -21.90 6.50 17.29
CA LYS A 250 -22.59 7.66 17.88
C LYS A 250 -21.67 8.54 18.71
N ASP A 251 -20.80 7.93 19.52
CA ASP A 251 -19.87 8.65 20.41
C ASP A 251 -18.83 9.50 19.67
N THR A 252 -18.62 9.25 18.37
CA THR A 252 -17.70 10.04 17.54
C THR A 252 -18.33 11.36 17.07
N PHE A 253 -19.64 11.50 17.16
CA PHE A 253 -20.42 12.65 16.72
C PHE A 253 -20.91 13.53 17.88
N ILE A 254 -20.57 13.16 19.12
CA ILE A 254 -20.79 13.99 20.31
C ILE A 254 -19.61 14.96 20.37
N LEU A 255 -19.79 16.14 19.79
CA LEU A 255 -18.96 17.33 19.98
C LEU A 255 -19.64 18.23 20.99
#